data_c1ca31e0781b947a56d7d7098f23daa8
#
_entry.id   c1ca31e0781b947a56d7d7098f23daa8
#
_cell.length_a   1.000
_cell.length_b   1.000
_cell.length_c   1.000
_cell.angle_alpha   90.00
_cell.angle_beta   90.00
_cell.angle_gamma   90.00
#
_symmetry.space_group_name_H-M   'P 1'
#
loop_
_entity.id
_entity.type
_entity.pdbx_description
1 polymer ?
#
loop_
_entity_poly.entity_id
_entity_poly.type
_entity_poly.pdbx_seq_one_letter_code
_entity_poly.pdbx_strand_id
1 'polypeptide(L)'
;MSYDLPGGKSGKLLARGMPHLRNGIWYGNASAKSAARGFKPPAQMIVGRASGDFVWDLDDNRFIDFQNGWATNPLGNCHPEIIEAVHQAHLQYGFQWEHPLRIELAEQLAQIMPGQALPRFSFEVSGTEAAESAIHLALCYTRRRYIISFTSCFHGEGLGTKMVSAYN
;
A
#
# COMPACT_ATOMS: atom_id res chain seq x y z
N MET A 1 -4.77 -32.76 0.50
CA MET A 1 -5.79 -31.92 -0.13
C MET A 1 -5.09 -30.99 -1.10
N SER A 2 -5.32 -31.13 -2.41
CA SER A 2 -4.82 -30.15 -3.39
C SER A 2 -5.83 -29.02 -3.42
N TYR A 3 -5.43 -27.84 -2.92
CA TYR A 3 -6.23 -26.64 -3.09
C TYR A 3 -5.92 -26.10 -4.49
N ASP A 4 -6.85 -26.16 -5.41
CA ASP A 4 -6.78 -25.40 -6.67
C ASP A 4 -7.09 -23.93 -6.36
N LEU A 5 -6.07 -23.20 -5.96
CA LEU A 5 -6.13 -21.77 -5.70
C LEU A 5 -5.53 -20.99 -6.87
N PRO A 6 -6.13 -19.89 -7.28
CA PRO A 6 -7.41 -19.35 -6.79
C PRO A 6 -8.61 -20.18 -7.27
N GLY A 7 -9.74 -20.05 -6.57
CA GLY A 7 -10.99 -20.68 -6.97
C GLY A 7 -11.43 -20.29 -8.39
N GLY A 8 -12.35 -21.07 -8.96
CA GLY A 8 -12.76 -20.91 -10.36
C GLY A 8 -13.37 -19.55 -10.70
N LYS A 9 -13.99 -18.83 -9.75
CA LYS A 9 -14.55 -17.50 -9.96
C LYS A 9 -13.44 -16.44 -10.10
N SER A 10 -12.41 -16.50 -9.25
CA SER A 10 -11.23 -15.63 -9.37
C SER A 10 -10.53 -15.80 -10.72
N GLY A 11 -10.31 -17.04 -11.16
CA GLY A 11 -9.70 -17.33 -12.46
C GLY A 11 -10.50 -16.77 -13.64
N LYS A 12 -11.82 -16.93 -13.64
CA LYS A 12 -12.70 -16.38 -14.69
C LYS A 12 -12.68 -14.86 -14.72
N LEU A 13 -12.71 -14.22 -13.55
CA LEU A 13 -12.68 -12.74 -13.47
C LEU A 13 -11.33 -12.19 -13.90
N LEU A 14 -10.23 -12.81 -13.50
CA LEU A 14 -8.89 -12.47 -13.96
C LEU A 14 -8.77 -12.57 -15.48
N ALA A 15 -9.18 -13.68 -16.08
CA ALA A 15 -9.14 -13.86 -17.53
C ALA A 15 -9.92 -12.75 -18.27
N ARG A 16 -11.07 -12.33 -17.73
CA ARG A 16 -11.86 -11.22 -18.27
C ARG A 16 -11.18 -9.86 -18.10
N GLY A 17 -10.49 -9.63 -16.99
CA GLY A 17 -9.83 -8.37 -16.68
C GLY A 17 -8.46 -8.18 -17.36
N MET A 18 -7.75 -9.26 -17.62
CA MET A 18 -6.39 -9.23 -18.16
C MET A 18 -6.20 -8.38 -19.43
N PRO A 19 -7.11 -8.37 -20.43
CA PRO A 19 -6.98 -7.51 -21.60
C PRO A 19 -7.07 -6.02 -21.29
N HIS A 20 -7.62 -5.63 -20.16
CA HIS A 20 -7.92 -4.25 -19.79
C HIS A 20 -7.03 -3.72 -18.66
N LEU A 21 -6.29 -4.58 -17.97
CA LEU A 21 -5.48 -4.23 -16.81
C LEU A 21 -4.00 -4.37 -17.10
N ARG A 22 -3.27 -3.27 -16.99
CA ARG A 22 -1.81 -3.28 -17.09
C ARG A 22 -1.14 -4.10 -15.98
N ASN A 23 -1.84 -4.33 -14.87
CA ASN A 23 -1.30 -4.92 -13.64
C ASN A 23 -1.02 -6.44 -13.70
N GLY A 24 -1.34 -7.11 -14.80
CA GLY A 24 -0.75 -8.42 -15.07
C GLY A 24 0.79 -8.40 -15.04
N ILE A 25 1.38 -7.21 -15.12
CA ILE A 25 2.83 -7.00 -15.10
C ILE A 25 3.44 -7.21 -13.70
N TRP A 26 2.77 -6.81 -12.62
CA TRP A 26 3.32 -6.95 -11.25
C TRP A 26 3.54 -8.41 -10.87
N TYR A 27 2.51 -9.23 -11.06
CA TYR A 27 2.58 -10.65 -10.79
C TYR A 27 3.15 -11.44 -11.96
N GLY A 28 3.04 -10.93 -13.18
CA GLY A 28 3.59 -11.56 -14.39
C GLY A 28 5.10 -11.71 -14.34
N ASN A 29 5.83 -10.69 -13.91
CA ASN A 29 7.29 -10.75 -13.78
C ASN A 29 7.74 -11.66 -12.63
N ALA A 30 7.04 -11.62 -11.49
CA ALA A 30 7.28 -12.55 -10.39
C ALA A 30 6.94 -13.99 -10.80
N SER A 31 5.85 -14.18 -11.53
CA SER A 31 5.45 -15.48 -12.07
C SER A 31 6.45 -16.03 -13.08
N ALA A 32 6.95 -15.19 -14.00
CA ALA A 32 7.95 -15.59 -14.98
C ALA A 32 9.29 -15.96 -14.32
N LYS A 33 9.75 -15.16 -13.35
CA LYS A 33 10.97 -15.46 -12.57
C LYS A 33 10.80 -16.75 -11.74
N SER A 34 9.64 -16.99 -11.16
CA SER A 34 9.33 -18.20 -10.41
C SER A 34 9.28 -19.43 -11.31
N ALA A 35 8.62 -19.33 -12.47
CA ALA A 35 8.55 -20.40 -13.45
C ALA A 35 9.93 -20.75 -14.00
N ALA A 36 10.79 -19.77 -14.29
CA ALA A 36 12.16 -19.97 -14.73
C ALA A 36 13.03 -20.70 -13.69
N ARG A 37 12.63 -20.65 -12.40
CA ARG A 37 13.27 -21.38 -11.29
C ARG A 37 12.59 -22.71 -10.97
N GLY A 38 11.64 -23.16 -11.78
CA GLY A 38 10.88 -24.39 -11.57
C GLY A 38 9.79 -24.31 -10.52
N PHE A 39 9.43 -23.12 -10.05
CA PHE A 39 8.33 -22.95 -9.10
C PHE A 39 7.03 -22.64 -9.86
N LYS A 40 5.94 -23.29 -9.48
CA LYS A 40 4.61 -22.91 -9.96
C LYS A 40 4.34 -21.45 -9.51
N PRO A 41 4.05 -20.52 -10.42
CA PRO A 41 3.75 -19.16 -10.02
C PRO A 41 2.55 -19.15 -9.06
N PRO A 42 2.59 -18.29 -8.02
CA PRO A 42 1.45 -18.15 -7.14
C PRO A 42 0.25 -17.69 -7.97
N ALA A 43 -0.85 -18.38 -7.77
CA ALA A 43 -2.09 -18.02 -8.42
C ALA A 43 -2.59 -16.68 -7.84
N GLN A 44 -3.03 -15.77 -8.68
CA GLN A 44 -3.54 -14.48 -8.24
C GLN A 44 -4.94 -14.65 -7.62
N MET A 45 -5.07 -14.28 -6.35
CA MET A 45 -6.36 -14.25 -5.66
C MET A 45 -7.08 -12.91 -5.94
N ILE A 46 -8.38 -12.97 -6.15
CA ILE A 46 -9.24 -11.80 -6.11
C ILE A 46 -9.99 -11.81 -4.78
N VAL A 47 -9.81 -10.77 -4.01
CA VAL A 47 -10.50 -10.63 -2.72
C VAL A 47 -11.96 -10.33 -2.96
N GLY A 48 -12.83 -11.16 -2.42
CA GLY A 48 -14.28 -10.97 -2.40
C GLY A 48 -14.75 -10.19 -1.17
N ARG A 49 -14.12 -10.44 -0.01
CA ARG A 49 -14.34 -9.70 1.25
C ARG A 49 -13.13 -9.81 2.16
N ALA A 50 -13.03 -8.89 3.10
CA ALA A 50 -12.00 -8.86 4.13
C ALA A 50 -12.57 -8.41 5.47
N SER A 51 -12.04 -8.93 6.58
CA SER A 51 -12.43 -8.52 7.93
C SER A 51 -11.37 -8.94 8.94
N GLY A 52 -10.91 -8.02 9.76
CA GLY A 52 -9.84 -8.28 10.74
C GLY A 52 -8.61 -8.87 10.06
N ASP A 53 -8.15 -10.00 10.57
CA ASP A 53 -6.94 -10.70 10.08
C ASP A 53 -7.21 -11.63 8.89
N PHE A 54 -8.41 -11.61 8.33
CA PHE A 54 -8.81 -12.54 7.30
C PHE A 54 -9.26 -11.87 6.01
N VAL A 55 -8.95 -12.54 4.90
CA VAL A 55 -9.48 -12.24 3.57
C VAL A 55 -10.14 -13.49 2.99
N TRP A 56 -11.14 -13.29 2.16
CA TRP A 56 -11.80 -14.35 1.42
C TRP A 56 -11.74 -14.06 -0.06
N ASP A 57 -11.51 -15.09 -0.84
CA ASP A 57 -11.61 -14.98 -2.30
C ASP A 57 -13.08 -14.97 -2.76
N LEU A 58 -13.30 -14.91 -4.07
CA LEU A 58 -14.64 -14.93 -4.67
C LEU A 58 -15.35 -16.29 -4.54
N ASP A 59 -14.62 -17.33 -4.16
CA ASP A 59 -15.13 -18.68 -3.95
C ASP A 59 -15.33 -19.00 -2.46
N ASP A 60 -15.25 -17.95 -1.58
CA ASP A 60 -15.36 -18.03 -0.12
C ASP A 60 -14.24 -18.84 0.58
N ASN A 61 -13.14 -19.09 -0.09
CA ASN A 61 -11.96 -19.64 0.59
C ASN A 61 -11.35 -18.56 1.50
N ARG A 62 -11.15 -18.93 2.78
CA ARG A 62 -10.61 -18.03 3.81
C ARG A 62 -9.10 -18.16 3.91
N PHE A 63 -8.44 -17.02 3.97
CA PHE A 63 -6.99 -16.88 4.17
C PHE A 63 -6.67 -15.96 5.32
N ILE A 64 -5.55 -16.20 6.00
CA ILE A 64 -4.98 -15.24 6.94
C ILE A 64 -4.21 -14.20 6.13
N ASP A 65 -4.47 -12.92 6.40
CA ASP A 65 -3.83 -11.82 5.70
C ASP A 65 -2.51 -11.43 6.38
N PHE A 66 -1.41 -12.07 5.99
CA PHE A 66 -0.07 -11.67 6.43
C PHE A 66 0.51 -10.50 5.64
N GLN A 67 -0.13 -10.07 4.57
CA GLN A 67 0.32 -8.92 3.78
C GLN A 67 -0.11 -7.60 4.42
N ASN A 68 -1.27 -7.59 5.04
CA ASN A 68 -1.81 -6.47 5.82
C ASN A 68 -1.72 -5.12 5.09
N GLY A 69 -2.17 -5.09 3.83
CA GLY A 69 -2.14 -3.88 3.01
C GLY A 69 -0.72 -3.30 2.83
N TRP A 70 0.31 -4.14 2.66
CA TRP A 70 1.72 -3.73 2.65
C TRP A 70 2.17 -3.11 3.98
N ALA A 71 1.69 -3.68 5.09
CA ALA A 71 1.92 -3.22 6.46
C ALA A 71 1.32 -1.82 6.77
N THR A 72 0.33 -1.38 6.00
CA THR A 72 -0.35 -0.09 6.22
C THR A 72 -1.66 -0.21 6.98
N ASN A 73 -2.08 -1.43 7.32
CA ASN A 73 -3.39 -1.71 7.92
C ASN A 73 -3.27 -2.39 9.31
N PRO A 74 -2.59 -1.76 10.29
CA PRO A 74 -2.24 -2.40 11.57
C PRO A 74 -3.44 -2.78 12.44
N LEU A 75 -4.62 -2.20 12.19
CA LEU A 75 -5.85 -2.51 12.93
C LEU A 75 -6.69 -3.61 12.27
N GLY A 76 -6.19 -4.22 11.18
CA GLY A 76 -6.89 -5.25 10.43
C GLY A 76 -7.87 -4.69 9.39
N ASN A 77 -8.33 -5.59 8.54
CA ASN A 77 -9.20 -5.25 7.42
C ASN A 77 -10.58 -4.80 7.88
N CYS A 78 -11.09 -3.75 7.28
CA CYS A 78 -12.46 -3.26 7.48
C CYS A 78 -12.81 -3.00 8.95
N HIS A 79 -11.87 -2.38 9.71
CA HIS A 79 -12.13 -2.05 11.10
C HIS A 79 -13.35 -1.11 11.22
N PRO A 80 -14.40 -1.49 11.96
CA PRO A 80 -15.68 -0.79 11.91
C PRO A 80 -15.60 0.67 12.37
N GLU A 81 -14.84 0.95 13.42
CA GLU A 81 -14.66 2.32 13.93
C GLU A 81 -13.91 3.21 12.93
N ILE A 82 -12.93 2.66 12.21
CA ILE A 82 -12.20 3.42 11.17
C ILE A 82 -13.12 3.72 10.00
N ILE A 83 -13.90 2.73 9.53
CA ILE A 83 -14.86 2.94 8.43
C ILE A 83 -15.87 4.01 8.80
N GLU A 84 -16.43 3.93 10.01
CA GLU A 84 -17.41 4.90 10.48
C GLU A 84 -16.79 6.30 10.59
N ALA A 85 -15.61 6.43 11.18
CA ALA A 85 -14.92 7.71 11.30
C ALA A 85 -14.64 8.35 9.93
N VAL A 86 -14.17 7.56 8.95
CA VAL A 86 -13.94 8.03 7.57
C VAL A 86 -15.24 8.45 6.92
N HIS A 87 -16.32 7.67 7.08
CA HIS A 87 -17.64 7.99 6.53
C HIS A 87 -18.17 9.32 7.08
N GLN A 88 -18.11 9.50 8.40
CA GLN A 88 -18.57 10.73 9.06
C GLN A 88 -17.72 11.95 8.64
N ALA A 89 -16.42 11.81 8.61
CA ALA A 89 -15.53 12.88 8.17
C ALA A 89 -15.80 13.28 6.71
N HIS A 90 -16.06 12.30 5.84
CA HIS A 90 -16.39 12.55 4.43
C HIS A 90 -17.70 13.29 4.25
N LEU A 91 -18.72 12.93 5.01
CA LEU A 91 -20.03 13.62 4.97
C LEU A 91 -19.92 15.07 5.47
N GLN A 92 -19.04 15.34 6.41
CA GLN A 92 -18.95 16.64 7.07
C GLN A 92 -18.02 17.62 6.35
N TYR A 93 -16.86 17.18 5.87
CA TYR A 93 -15.76 18.08 5.47
C TYR A 93 -15.49 18.11 3.97
N GLY A 94 -15.84 17.09 3.22
CA GLY A 94 -15.47 16.99 1.81
C GLY A 94 -13.94 16.80 1.61
N PHE A 95 -13.38 17.23 0.46
CA PHE A 95 -12.00 16.88 0.08
C PHE A 95 -11.04 18.04 -0.11
N GLN A 96 -11.48 19.27 -0.22
CA GLN A 96 -10.66 20.31 -0.84
C GLN A 96 -10.07 21.35 0.11
N TRP A 97 -10.49 21.37 1.36
CA TRP A 97 -10.11 22.43 2.29
C TRP A 97 -9.48 21.87 3.56
N GLU A 98 -8.75 22.72 4.27
CA GLU A 98 -8.28 22.40 5.62
C GLU A 98 -9.49 22.18 6.54
N HIS A 99 -9.38 21.18 7.42
CA HIS A 99 -10.43 20.85 8.38
C HIS A 99 -9.85 20.47 9.75
N PRO A 100 -10.63 20.54 10.82
CA PRO A 100 -10.13 20.35 12.18
C PRO A 100 -9.37 19.04 12.40
N LEU A 101 -9.86 17.93 11.87
CA LEU A 101 -9.23 16.61 12.07
C LEU A 101 -7.78 16.53 11.58
N ARG A 102 -7.42 17.28 10.53
CA ARG A 102 -6.04 17.33 10.05
C ARG A 102 -5.13 18.05 11.04
N ILE A 103 -5.63 19.12 11.63
CA ILE A 103 -4.91 19.89 12.65
C ILE A 103 -4.73 19.05 13.91
N GLU A 104 -5.81 18.44 14.39
CA GLU A 104 -5.80 17.54 15.55
C GLU A 104 -4.83 16.36 15.37
N LEU A 105 -4.81 15.76 14.16
CA LEU A 105 -3.86 14.70 13.83
C LEU A 105 -2.42 15.20 13.91
N ALA A 106 -2.12 16.38 13.37
CA ALA A 106 -0.78 16.96 13.43
C ALA A 106 -0.34 17.26 14.87
N GLU A 107 -1.24 17.75 15.72
CA GLU A 107 -1.00 17.97 17.15
C GLU A 107 -0.71 16.67 17.90
N GLN A 108 -1.53 15.63 17.68
CA GLN A 108 -1.32 14.32 18.28
C GLN A 108 0.01 13.69 17.84
N LEU A 109 0.33 13.76 16.56
CA LEU A 109 1.61 13.27 16.04
C LEU A 109 2.79 14.01 16.66
N ALA A 110 2.71 15.33 16.81
CA ALA A 110 3.76 16.13 17.45
C ALA A 110 4.03 15.69 18.90
N GLN A 111 2.99 15.30 19.64
CA GLN A 111 3.12 14.85 21.03
C GLN A 111 3.84 13.50 21.15
N ILE A 112 3.62 12.57 20.20
CA ILE A 112 4.22 11.22 20.24
C ILE A 112 5.59 11.13 19.59
N MET A 113 6.03 12.17 18.88
CA MET A 113 7.38 12.20 18.30
C MET A 113 8.46 12.18 19.39
N PRO A 114 9.53 11.37 19.20
CA PRO A 114 10.62 11.31 20.17
C PRO A 114 11.19 12.67 20.48
N GLY A 115 11.21 13.03 21.76
CA GLY A 115 11.68 14.32 22.23
C GLY A 115 10.92 15.53 21.68
N GLN A 116 9.76 15.33 21.09
CA GLN A 116 8.96 16.37 20.41
C GLN A 116 9.78 17.20 19.37
N ALA A 117 10.79 16.54 18.79
CA ALA A 117 11.75 17.21 17.90
C ALA A 117 11.21 17.49 16.50
N LEU A 118 10.11 16.88 16.11
CA LEU A 118 9.49 17.00 14.78
C LEU A 118 8.06 17.53 14.90
N PRO A 119 7.88 18.85 15.02
CA PRO A 119 6.55 19.45 15.27
C PRO A 119 5.75 19.74 13.99
N ARG A 120 6.29 19.45 12.80
CA ARG A 120 5.66 19.79 11.52
C ARG A 120 5.51 18.55 10.66
N PHE A 121 4.32 18.42 10.07
CA PHE A 121 3.95 17.27 9.26
C PHE A 121 3.42 17.71 7.90
N SER A 122 3.79 16.96 6.87
CA SER A 122 3.14 16.96 5.57
C SER A 122 2.34 15.67 5.43
N PHE A 123 1.14 15.77 4.88
CA PHE A 123 0.26 14.62 4.65
C PHE A 123 0.08 14.44 3.15
N GLU A 124 0.37 13.23 2.69
CA GLU A 124 0.31 12.85 1.29
C GLU A 124 -0.69 11.70 1.11
N VAL A 125 -1.15 11.46 -0.10
CA VAL A 125 -2.14 10.41 -0.37
C VAL A 125 -1.54 9.01 -0.49
N SER A 126 -0.22 8.90 -0.53
CA SER A 126 0.48 7.62 -0.59
C SER A 126 1.88 7.70 0.02
N GLY A 127 2.42 6.55 0.44
CA GLY A 127 3.81 6.45 0.88
C GLY A 127 4.82 6.84 -0.21
N THR A 128 4.50 6.60 -1.49
CA THR A 128 5.30 7.06 -2.62
C THR A 128 5.40 8.59 -2.64
N GLU A 129 4.28 9.28 -2.53
CA GLU A 129 4.29 10.76 -2.53
C GLU A 129 4.96 11.33 -1.29
N ALA A 130 4.75 10.73 -0.13
CA ALA A 130 5.44 11.14 1.10
C ALA A 130 6.96 11.01 0.95
N ALA A 131 7.45 9.92 0.36
CA ALA A 131 8.86 9.74 0.08
C ALA A 131 9.39 10.70 -1.01
N GLU A 132 8.62 10.98 -2.08
CA GLU A 132 8.96 12.00 -3.09
C GLU A 132 9.10 13.38 -2.45
N SER A 133 8.14 13.77 -1.61
CA SER A 133 8.17 15.05 -0.90
C SER A 133 9.37 15.15 0.03
N ALA A 134 9.70 14.08 0.75
CA ALA A 134 10.88 14.04 1.63
C ALA A 134 12.20 14.17 0.84
N ILE A 135 12.32 13.46 -0.28
CA ILE A 135 13.48 13.55 -1.19
C ILE A 135 13.63 14.98 -1.71
N HIS A 136 12.54 15.54 -2.23
CA HIS A 136 12.54 16.90 -2.76
C HIS A 136 12.94 17.93 -1.69
N LEU A 137 12.35 17.84 -0.49
CA LEU A 137 12.69 18.72 0.63
C LEU A 137 14.17 18.60 1.01
N ALA A 138 14.69 17.38 1.10
CA ALA A 138 16.10 17.14 1.45
C ALA A 138 17.05 17.74 0.41
N LEU A 139 16.78 17.57 -0.89
CA LEU A 139 17.58 18.14 -1.97
C LEU A 139 17.53 19.67 -1.97
N CYS A 140 16.34 20.26 -1.81
CA CYS A 140 16.16 21.69 -1.76
C CYS A 140 16.87 22.33 -0.55
N TYR A 141 16.75 21.72 0.61
CA TYR A 141 17.33 22.24 1.85
C TYR A 141 18.86 22.12 1.87
N THR A 142 19.38 20.94 1.49
CA THR A 142 20.83 20.68 1.57
C THR A 142 21.62 21.17 0.37
N ARG A 143 20.97 21.40 -0.77
CA ARG A 143 21.59 21.68 -2.07
C ARG A 143 22.55 20.59 -2.55
N ARG A 144 22.48 19.38 -1.99
CA ARG A 144 23.29 18.23 -2.37
C ARG A 144 22.70 17.55 -3.61
N ARG A 145 23.57 16.93 -4.41
CA ARG A 145 23.19 16.29 -5.68
C ARG A 145 22.94 14.78 -5.55
N TYR A 146 23.41 14.18 -4.49
CA TYR A 146 23.40 12.72 -4.33
C TYR A 146 22.57 12.32 -3.12
N ILE A 147 21.88 11.19 -3.30
CA ILE A 147 21.11 10.49 -2.26
C ILE A 147 21.74 9.12 -2.09
N ILE A 148 21.96 8.70 -0.86
CA ILE A 148 22.40 7.35 -0.53
C ILE A 148 21.18 6.52 -0.19
N SER A 149 21.02 5.37 -0.85
CA SER A 149 20.00 4.38 -0.54
C SER A 149 20.63 3.02 -0.30
N PHE A 150 19.89 2.15 0.38
CA PHE A 150 20.35 0.78 0.63
C PHE A 150 19.82 -0.18 -0.44
N THR A 151 20.58 -1.21 -0.76
CA THR A 151 20.14 -2.29 -1.65
C THR A 151 18.93 -3.02 -1.04
N SER A 152 18.03 -3.48 -1.90
CA SER A 152 16.80 -4.18 -1.51
C SER A 152 15.78 -3.33 -0.72
N CYS A 153 15.91 -2.01 -0.73
CA CYS A 153 14.92 -1.11 -0.15
C CYS A 153 13.85 -0.75 -1.18
N PHE A 154 12.64 -0.55 -0.69
CA PHE A 154 11.52 -0.03 -1.45
C PHE A 154 11.06 1.30 -0.86
N HIS A 155 11.02 2.34 -1.69
CA HIS A 155 10.63 3.69 -1.29
C HIS A 155 9.45 4.23 -2.09
N GLY A 156 8.98 3.51 -3.09
CA GLY A 156 7.85 3.88 -3.93
C GLY A 156 8.09 3.67 -5.41
N GLU A 157 7.07 3.97 -6.20
CA GLU A 157 7.04 3.81 -7.66
C GLU A 157 6.98 5.15 -8.41
N GLY A 158 7.18 6.28 -7.72
CA GLY A 158 7.34 7.60 -8.33
C GLY A 158 8.70 7.77 -9.00
N LEU A 159 8.91 8.86 -9.71
CA LEU A 159 10.14 9.07 -10.48
C LEU A 159 11.39 9.13 -9.58
N GLY A 160 11.36 9.91 -8.52
CA GLY A 160 12.46 10.04 -7.58
C GLY A 160 12.60 8.82 -6.66
N THR A 161 11.49 8.34 -6.12
CA THR A 161 11.49 7.16 -5.24
C THR A 161 11.92 5.89 -5.97
N LYS A 162 11.60 5.74 -7.26
CA LYS A 162 12.06 4.62 -8.08
C LYS A 162 13.58 4.61 -8.26
N MET A 163 14.18 5.79 -8.39
CA MET A 163 15.65 5.93 -8.55
C MET A 163 16.41 5.55 -7.29
N VAL A 164 15.81 5.68 -6.12
CA VAL A 164 16.40 5.30 -4.82
C VAL A 164 15.91 3.94 -4.32
N SER A 165 14.96 3.32 -4.99
CA SER A 165 14.48 1.97 -4.72
C SER A 165 15.37 0.97 -5.45
N ALA A 166 16.17 0.21 -4.71
CA ALA A 166 17.01 -0.86 -5.28
C ALA A 166 16.26 -2.21 -5.23
N TYR A 167 15.09 -2.25 -5.83
CA TYR A 167 14.27 -3.46 -5.91
C TYR A 167 14.55 -4.15 -7.25
N ASN A 168 15.31 -5.25 -7.21
CA ASN A 168 15.63 -6.12 -8.35
C ASN A 168 14.77 -7.39 -8.35
#